data_153fb005a9ed77c75c813a05d95b67fb
#
_entry.id   153fb005a9ed77c75c813a05d95b67fb
#
_cell.length_a   1.000
_cell.length_b   1.000
_cell.length_c   1.000
_cell.angle_alpha   90.00
_cell.angle_beta   90.00
_cell.angle_gamma   90.00
#
_symmetry.space_group_name_H-M   'P 1'
#
loop_
_entity.id
_entity.type
_entity.pdbx_description
1 polymer ?
#
loop_
_entity_poly.entity_id
_entity_poly.type
_entity_poly.pdbx_seq_one_letter_code
_entity_poly.pdbx_strand_id
1 'polypeptide(L)'
;MTIGNYSIIYADPPWQYQRSKVQGAAENHYHNGIDELCALPVADLPPRTAHFFCGRLFHSFRRPAAHRAWGFHYKSVAFVWLKKNKKADSWFYGLGFWTRGNAEICLLATRGHPKRQAANIHQFIIPPIEAHSKKPDEAREKIVALMGDLPRVELFARQSPPGWEVWGNEVESTIPDFGTKCPKDAGAGKEADPCPM
;
A
#
# COMPACT_ATOMS: atom_id res chain seq x y z
N MET A 1 -4.57 12.42 20.34
CA MET A 1 -4.68 13.56 19.39
C MET A 1 -4.87 12.99 18.01
N THR A 2 -5.76 13.54 17.21
CA THR A 2 -5.95 13.08 15.82
C THR A 2 -4.85 13.73 14.98
N ILE A 3 -3.98 12.93 14.35
CA ILE A 3 -2.85 13.41 13.54
C ILE A 3 -3.36 14.00 12.21
N GLY A 4 -4.58 13.65 11.80
CA GLY A 4 -5.18 14.10 10.54
C GLY A 4 -6.68 13.88 10.51
N ASN A 5 -7.32 14.24 9.41
CA ASN A 5 -8.75 14.05 9.16
C ASN A 5 -8.96 13.50 7.74
N TYR A 6 -8.27 12.39 7.44
CA TYR A 6 -8.29 11.80 6.09
C TYR A 6 -9.43 10.80 5.95
N SER A 7 -10.39 11.15 5.12
CA SER A 7 -11.52 10.26 4.78
C SER A 7 -11.13 9.16 3.79
N ILE A 8 -10.01 9.33 3.08
CA ILE A 8 -9.45 8.34 2.17
C ILE A 8 -7.99 8.10 2.54
N ILE A 9 -7.62 6.83 2.78
CA ILE A 9 -6.24 6.39 2.96
C ILE A 9 -5.93 5.40 1.87
N TYR A 10 -4.87 5.64 1.09
CA TYR A 10 -4.33 4.71 0.12
C TYR A 10 -2.93 4.28 0.58
N ALA A 11 -2.68 2.97 0.67
CA ALA A 11 -1.43 2.44 1.17
C ALA A 11 -0.92 1.27 0.32
N ASP A 12 0.38 1.21 0.09
CA ASP A 12 1.07 0.06 -0.49
C ASP A 12 2.22 -0.38 0.43
N PRO A 13 1.91 -0.98 1.60
CA PRO A 13 2.92 -1.34 2.57
C PRO A 13 3.95 -2.32 1.99
N PRO A 14 5.21 -2.24 2.41
CA PRO A 14 6.27 -3.15 2.01
C PRO A 14 6.11 -4.49 2.74
N TRP A 15 5.20 -5.33 2.24
CA TRP A 15 4.95 -6.64 2.83
C TRP A 15 6.17 -7.55 2.69
N GLN A 16 6.59 -8.17 3.79
CA GLN A 16 7.66 -9.18 3.76
C GLN A 16 7.26 -10.40 2.90
N TYR A 17 8.09 -10.74 1.93
CA TYR A 17 8.02 -11.99 1.19
C TYR A 17 8.75 -13.10 1.93
N GLN A 18 8.22 -14.31 1.90
CA GLN A 18 8.87 -15.48 2.50
C GLN A 18 10.16 -15.93 1.80
N ARG A 19 10.64 -15.22 0.77
CA ARG A 19 11.89 -15.49 0.06
C ARG A 19 12.76 -14.25 -0.02
N SER A 20 13.73 -14.15 0.86
CA SER A 20 14.67 -13.05 1.04
C SER A 20 15.76 -12.90 -0.03
N LYS A 21 15.65 -13.50 -1.22
CA LYS A 21 16.71 -13.49 -2.25
C LYS A 21 16.25 -13.09 -3.65
N VAL A 22 15.14 -12.40 -3.79
CA VAL A 22 14.70 -11.91 -5.11
C VAL A 22 15.15 -10.46 -5.28
N GLN A 23 16.00 -10.22 -6.30
CA GLN A 23 16.45 -8.89 -6.68
C GLN A 23 15.24 -7.98 -6.94
N GLY A 24 15.17 -6.82 -6.27
CA GLY A 24 14.04 -5.88 -6.37
C GLY A 24 12.88 -6.13 -5.39
N ALA A 25 13.05 -6.97 -4.38
CA ALA A 25 12.05 -7.11 -3.31
C ALA A 25 11.94 -5.80 -2.50
N ALA A 26 10.72 -5.46 -2.10
CA ALA A 26 10.45 -4.26 -1.29
C ALA A 26 11.20 -4.29 0.06
N GLU A 27 11.60 -5.46 0.53
CA GLU A 27 12.44 -5.70 1.72
C GLU A 27 13.80 -4.99 1.64
N ASN A 28 14.33 -4.77 0.45
CA ASN A 28 15.58 -4.02 0.27
C ASN A 28 15.44 -2.52 0.61
N HIS A 29 14.19 -2.03 0.73
CA HIS A 29 13.88 -0.64 1.01
C HIS A 29 13.21 -0.43 2.38
N TYR A 30 12.68 -1.50 2.99
CA TYR A 30 11.97 -1.46 4.26
C TYR A 30 12.24 -2.75 5.04
N HIS A 31 12.85 -2.64 6.21
CA HIS A 31 13.15 -3.78 7.08
C HIS A 31 12.01 -4.10 8.07
N ASN A 32 10.80 -3.60 7.83
CA ASN A 32 9.72 -3.68 8.81
C ASN A 32 8.99 -5.01 8.78
N GLY A 33 8.98 -5.69 9.91
CA GLY A 33 8.09 -6.80 10.17
C GLY A 33 6.62 -6.39 10.17
N ILE A 34 5.71 -7.36 10.13
CA ILE A 34 4.26 -7.11 10.20
C ILE A 34 3.87 -6.37 11.49
N ASP A 35 4.58 -6.63 12.59
CA ASP A 35 4.30 -6.02 13.88
C ASP A 35 4.62 -4.52 13.88
N GLU A 36 5.70 -4.13 13.23
CA GLU A 36 6.06 -2.72 13.03
C GLU A 36 5.06 -1.99 12.15
N LEU A 37 4.58 -2.64 11.08
CA LEU A 37 3.50 -2.09 10.25
C LEU A 37 2.21 -1.91 11.07
N CYS A 38 1.86 -2.90 11.90
CA CYS A 38 0.70 -2.81 12.77
C CYS A 38 0.83 -1.71 13.84
N ALA A 39 2.05 -1.39 14.27
CA ALA A 39 2.32 -0.34 15.26
C ALA A 39 2.25 1.09 14.71
N LEU A 40 2.22 1.26 13.38
CA LEU A 40 2.05 2.59 12.79
C LEU A 40 0.71 3.22 13.22
N PRO A 41 0.69 4.53 13.54
CA PRO A 41 -0.50 5.21 14.05
C PRO A 41 -1.54 5.53 12.96
N VAL A 42 -1.74 4.58 12.02
CA VAL A 42 -2.72 4.73 10.92
C VAL A 42 -4.14 4.89 11.47
N ALA A 43 -4.40 4.31 12.66
CA ALA A 43 -5.69 4.44 13.33
C ALA A 43 -6.03 5.89 13.72
N ASP A 44 -5.04 6.76 13.87
CA ASP A 44 -5.21 8.15 14.30
C ASP A 44 -5.39 9.14 13.13
N LEU A 45 -5.20 8.66 11.89
CA LEU A 45 -5.34 9.48 10.69
C LEU A 45 -6.79 9.76 10.28
N PRO A 46 -7.72 8.79 10.32
CA PRO A 46 -9.05 9.01 9.79
C PRO A 46 -10.03 9.51 10.85
N PRO A 47 -11.12 10.20 10.42
CA PRO A 47 -12.29 10.45 11.24
C PRO A 47 -12.99 9.14 11.65
N ARG A 48 -14.13 9.25 12.32
CA ARG A 48 -14.96 8.08 12.71
C ARG A 48 -15.40 7.21 11.52
N THR A 49 -15.50 7.79 10.34
CA THR A 49 -15.85 7.09 9.09
C THR A 49 -14.81 7.40 8.01
N ALA A 50 -14.23 6.35 7.41
CA ALA A 50 -13.22 6.50 6.37
C ALA A 50 -13.12 5.25 5.49
N HIS A 51 -12.51 5.46 4.31
CA HIS A 51 -12.15 4.42 3.35
C HIS A 51 -10.66 4.14 3.40
N PHE A 52 -10.30 2.88 3.30
CA PHE A 52 -8.92 2.44 3.23
C PHE A 52 -8.72 1.58 1.98
N PHE A 53 -7.79 1.97 1.12
CA PHE A 53 -7.37 1.25 -0.06
C PHE A 53 -5.97 0.72 0.16
N CYS A 54 -5.79 -0.59 0.02
CA CYS A 54 -4.51 -1.25 0.24
C CYS A 54 -4.07 -2.00 -1.00
N GLY A 55 -2.92 -1.61 -1.56
CA GLY A 55 -2.27 -2.31 -2.65
C GLY A 55 -1.63 -3.63 -2.20
N ARG A 56 -1.62 -4.60 -3.10
CA ARG A 56 -0.82 -5.82 -3.13
C ARG A 56 -1.03 -6.85 -2.04
N LEU A 57 -1.77 -7.94 -2.35
CA LEU A 57 -2.04 -9.01 -1.38
C LEU A 57 -2.19 -10.41 -1.97
N PHE A 58 -1.47 -10.78 -3.03
CA PHE A 58 -1.55 -12.17 -3.50
C PHE A 58 -0.99 -13.20 -2.51
N HIS A 59 -0.08 -12.82 -1.61
CA HIS A 59 0.54 -13.75 -0.66
C HIS A 59 0.11 -13.57 0.79
N SER A 60 -0.72 -12.60 1.10
CA SER A 60 -1.07 -12.25 2.49
C SER A 60 -2.57 -12.31 2.81
N PHE A 61 -3.34 -13.16 2.15
CA PHE A 61 -4.72 -13.47 2.59
C PHE A 61 -4.79 -13.96 4.05
N ARG A 62 -3.66 -14.35 4.64
CA ARG A 62 -3.54 -14.76 6.03
C ARG A 62 -3.29 -13.63 7.03
N ARG A 63 -3.16 -12.35 6.59
CA ARG A 63 -2.82 -11.24 7.49
C ARG A 63 -3.84 -10.09 7.48
N PRO A 64 -5.09 -10.35 7.95
CA PRO A 64 -6.02 -9.26 8.29
C PRO A 64 -5.52 -8.42 9.47
N ALA A 65 -4.33 -8.74 10.04
CA ALA A 65 -3.81 -8.12 11.24
C ALA A 65 -3.61 -6.60 11.09
N ALA A 66 -2.94 -6.15 10.02
CA ALA A 66 -2.67 -4.73 9.85
C ALA A 66 -3.95 -3.90 9.66
N HIS A 67 -4.89 -4.33 8.81
CA HIS A 67 -6.15 -3.60 8.63
C HIS A 67 -6.94 -3.51 9.94
N ARG A 68 -6.96 -4.61 10.73
CA ARG A 68 -7.63 -4.64 12.04
C ARG A 68 -6.89 -3.78 13.07
N ALA A 69 -5.55 -3.85 13.10
CA ALA A 69 -4.74 -3.00 13.97
C ALA A 69 -4.99 -1.51 13.69
N TRP A 70 -5.19 -1.16 12.42
CA TRP A 70 -5.52 0.20 11.99
C TRP A 70 -7.01 0.55 12.08
N GLY A 71 -7.85 -0.37 12.60
CA GLY A 71 -9.28 -0.14 12.84
C GLY A 71 -10.16 -0.20 11.60
N PHE A 72 -9.73 -0.88 10.53
CA PHE A 72 -10.51 -1.04 9.30
C PHE A 72 -11.04 -2.47 9.13
N HIS A 73 -12.21 -2.58 8.53
CA HIS A 73 -12.87 -3.82 8.19
C HIS A 73 -12.90 -4.03 6.67
N TYR A 74 -12.35 -5.16 6.21
CA TYR A 74 -12.36 -5.53 4.80
C TYR A 74 -13.79 -5.56 4.23
N LYS A 75 -13.96 -5.08 3.02
CA LYS A 75 -15.23 -5.07 2.27
C LYS A 75 -15.15 -5.88 0.98
N SER A 76 -14.19 -5.54 0.10
CA SER A 76 -14.10 -6.17 -1.22
C SER A 76 -12.74 -5.91 -1.85
N VAL A 77 -12.50 -6.53 -3.02
CA VAL A 77 -11.50 -6.07 -3.96
C VAL A 77 -12.01 -4.79 -4.62
N ALA A 78 -11.29 -3.69 -4.44
CA ALA A 78 -11.58 -2.42 -5.11
C ALA A 78 -11.17 -2.47 -6.58
N PHE A 79 -9.86 -2.71 -6.82
CA PHE A 79 -9.29 -2.70 -8.15
C PHE A 79 -8.37 -3.89 -8.38
N VAL A 80 -8.24 -4.28 -9.66
CA VAL A 80 -7.28 -5.27 -10.15
C VAL A 80 -6.48 -4.64 -11.28
N TRP A 81 -5.20 -4.39 -11.02
CA TRP A 81 -4.29 -3.92 -12.06
C TRP A 81 -3.76 -5.11 -12.85
N LEU A 82 -4.18 -5.20 -14.11
CA LEU A 82 -3.67 -6.16 -15.08
C LEU A 82 -2.48 -5.53 -15.82
N LYS A 83 -1.28 -6.05 -15.60
CA LYS A 83 -0.04 -5.47 -16.09
C LYS A 83 0.18 -5.76 -17.57
N LYS A 84 0.34 -4.71 -18.37
CA LYS A 84 0.80 -4.80 -19.76
C LYS A 84 2.29 -4.47 -19.87
N ASN A 85 2.92 -4.98 -20.91
CA ASN A 85 4.30 -4.63 -21.25
C ASN A 85 4.36 -3.19 -21.77
N LYS A 86 5.48 -2.50 -21.46
CA LYS A 86 5.70 -1.09 -21.83
C LYS A 86 5.86 -0.89 -23.35
N LYS A 87 6.48 -1.87 -24.04
CA LYS A 87 6.90 -1.74 -25.44
C LYS A 87 6.09 -2.60 -26.42
N ALA A 88 5.16 -3.39 -25.94
CA ALA A 88 4.37 -4.30 -26.77
C ALA A 88 2.94 -4.42 -26.21
N ASP A 89 1.95 -4.57 -27.08
CA ASP A 89 0.58 -4.85 -26.65
C ASP A 89 0.45 -6.33 -26.25
N SER A 90 1.09 -6.68 -25.15
CA SER A 90 1.10 -8.00 -24.58
C SER A 90 1.09 -7.93 -23.07
N TRP A 91 0.73 -9.03 -22.41
CA TRP A 91 0.69 -9.11 -20.95
C TRP A 91 2.09 -9.23 -20.38
N PHE A 92 2.36 -8.48 -19.31
CA PHE A 92 3.55 -8.67 -18.50
C PHE A 92 3.39 -9.93 -17.65
N TYR A 93 4.44 -10.75 -17.59
CA TYR A 93 4.48 -11.95 -16.76
C TYR A 93 5.64 -11.87 -15.78
N GLY A 94 5.31 -11.59 -14.52
CA GLY A 94 6.25 -11.62 -13.41
C GLY A 94 6.52 -13.04 -12.91
N LEU A 95 7.41 -13.13 -11.93
CA LEU A 95 7.64 -14.37 -11.20
C LEU A 95 6.46 -14.67 -10.28
N GLY A 96 6.10 -15.95 -10.15
CA GLY A 96 5.07 -16.43 -9.23
C GLY A 96 5.41 -17.82 -8.73
N PHE A 97 4.73 -18.30 -7.68
CA PHE A 97 5.03 -19.60 -7.07
C PHE A 97 4.48 -20.76 -7.91
N TRP A 98 3.26 -20.63 -8.41
CA TRP A 98 2.56 -21.65 -9.19
C TRP A 98 2.23 -21.16 -10.59
N THR A 99 1.78 -19.94 -10.70
CA THR A 99 1.45 -19.29 -11.97
C THR A 99 2.28 -18.03 -12.16
N ARG A 100 2.40 -17.53 -13.38
CA ARG A 100 3.04 -16.25 -13.65
C ARG A 100 2.17 -15.11 -13.13
N GLY A 101 2.76 -14.26 -12.26
CA GLY A 101 2.04 -13.11 -11.70
C GLY A 101 1.96 -11.95 -12.70
N ASN A 102 0.77 -11.59 -13.12
CA ASN A 102 0.53 -10.47 -14.04
C ASN A 102 -0.56 -9.51 -13.56
N ALA A 103 -1.02 -9.68 -12.33
CA ALA A 103 -1.99 -8.79 -11.72
C ALA A 103 -1.56 -8.35 -10.31
N GLU A 104 -2.01 -7.17 -9.91
CA GLU A 104 -1.98 -6.70 -8.53
C GLU A 104 -3.37 -6.33 -8.08
N ILE A 105 -3.68 -6.64 -6.81
CA ILE A 105 -5.00 -6.39 -6.23
C ILE A 105 -4.91 -5.20 -5.28
N CYS A 106 -5.89 -4.30 -5.37
CA CYS A 106 -6.14 -3.26 -4.37
C CYS A 106 -7.40 -3.62 -3.60
N LEU A 107 -7.27 -3.76 -2.28
CA LEU A 107 -8.39 -4.06 -1.39
C LEU A 107 -9.04 -2.79 -0.89
N LEU A 108 -10.36 -2.85 -0.69
CA LEU A 108 -11.15 -1.85 0.01
C LEU A 108 -11.51 -2.34 1.40
N ALA A 109 -11.21 -1.52 2.39
CA ALA A 109 -11.69 -1.67 3.75
C ALA A 109 -12.33 -0.36 4.23
N THR A 110 -13.17 -0.39 5.24
CA THR A 110 -13.83 0.79 5.78
C THR A 110 -13.75 0.82 7.30
N ARG A 111 -13.75 2.03 7.85
CA ARG A 111 -14.07 2.32 9.25
C ARG A 111 -15.44 2.97 9.27
N GLY A 112 -16.32 2.53 10.17
CA GLY A 112 -17.71 2.99 10.20
C GLY A 112 -18.50 2.65 8.93
N HIS A 113 -19.37 3.57 8.50
CA HIS A 113 -20.25 3.40 7.35
C HIS A 113 -20.10 4.54 6.32
N PRO A 114 -18.90 4.75 5.74
CA PRO A 114 -18.73 5.78 4.72
C PRO A 114 -19.47 5.39 3.45
N LYS A 115 -19.99 6.39 2.73
CA LYS A 115 -20.72 6.19 1.48
C LYS A 115 -19.80 6.44 0.29
N ARG A 116 -19.93 5.65 -0.76
CA ARG A 116 -19.34 5.95 -2.07
C ARG A 116 -20.15 7.06 -2.76
N GLN A 117 -19.48 7.86 -3.59
CA GLN A 117 -20.11 8.89 -4.40
C GLN A 117 -20.60 8.34 -5.74
N ALA A 118 -19.81 7.47 -6.39
CA ALA A 118 -20.16 6.86 -7.67
C ALA A 118 -20.38 5.35 -7.55
N ALA A 119 -21.16 4.78 -8.47
CA ALA A 119 -21.50 3.36 -8.52
C ALA A 119 -20.98 2.65 -9.78
N ASN A 120 -20.52 3.41 -10.79
CA ASN A 120 -20.17 2.93 -12.12
C ASN A 120 -18.65 2.87 -12.36
N ILE A 121 -17.82 2.87 -11.32
CA ILE A 121 -16.38 2.78 -11.46
C ILE A 121 -15.97 1.33 -11.70
N HIS A 122 -15.35 1.08 -12.87
CA HIS A 122 -14.90 -0.25 -13.24
C HIS A 122 -13.70 -0.72 -12.42
N GLN A 123 -13.66 -2.01 -12.12
CA GLN A 123 -12.68 -2.62 -11.24
C GLN A 123 -11.29 -2.77 -11.88
N PHE A 124 -11.20 -3.00 -13.20
CA PHE A 124 -9.93 -3.22 -13.87
C PHE A 124 -9.18 -1.91 -14.13
N ILE A 125 -7.85 -2.00 -13.93
CA ILE A 125 -6.85 -0.99 -14.27
C ILE A 125 -5.88 -1.69 -15.22
N ILE A 126 -5.66 -1.13 -16.43
CA ILE A 126 -4.93 -1.84 -17.50
C ILE A 126 -3.77 -0.99 -18.11
N PRO A 127 -3.20 0.00 -17.46
CA PRO A 127 -2.06 0.70 -18.03
C PRO A 127 -0.82 -0.20 -18.10
N PRO A 128 0.12 0.09 -19.02
CA PRO A 128 1.40 -0.55 -19.06
C PRO A 128 2.17 -0.34 -17.74
N ILE A 129 3.08 -1.27 -17.43
CA ILE A 129 4.05 -1.06 -16.35
C ILE A 129 4.93 0.14 -16.68
N GLU A 130 5.22 0.96 -15.67
CA GLU A 130 6.12 2.10 -15.78
C GLU A 130 7.49 1.79 -15.14
N ALA A 131 7.97 2.70 -14.27
CA ALA A 131 9.15 2.46 -13.45
C ALA A 131 8.91 1.33 -12.44
N HIS A 132 9.99 0.72 -11.95
CA HIS A 132 9.90 -0.37 -10.97
C HIS A 132 9.06 0.03 -9.75
N SER A 133 8.09 -0.79 -9.41
CA SER A 133 7.17 -0.59 -8.27
C SER A 133 6.27 0.66 -8.33
N LYS A 134 6.31 1.47 -9.39
CA LYS A 134 5.36 2.58 -9.54
C LYS A 134 3.96 2.03 -9.78
N LYS A 135 3.00 2.50 -8.98
CA LYS A 135 1.58 2.21 -9.19
C LYS A 135 1.00 3.13 -10.26
N PRO A 136 0.03 2.64 -11.05
CA PRO A 136 -0.62 3.47 -12.06
C PRO A 136 -1.37 4.63 -11.41
N ASP A 137 -1.25 5.81 -11.98
CA ASP A 137 -1.95 7.01 -11.49
C ASP A 137 -3.48 6.84 -11.61
N GLU A 138 -3.95 6.05 -12.57
CA GLU A 138 -5.36 5.65 -12.73
C GLU A 138 -5.96 5.07 -11.43
N ALA A 139 -5.15 4.44 -10.57
CA ALA A 139 -5.64 3.94 -9.29
C ALA A 139 -6.12 5.07 -8.39
N ARG A 140 -5.37 6.17 -8.30
CA ARG A 140 -5.73 7.37 -7.51
C ARG A 140 -6.94 8.07 -8.10
N GLU A 141 -6.97 8.20 -9.42
CA GLU A 141 -8.10 8.80 -10.15
C GLU A 141 -9.39 8.03 -9.88
N LYS A 142 -9.36 6.70 -9.97
CA LYS A 142 -10.51 5.85 -9.69
C LYS A 142 -10.94 5.89 -8.22
N ILE A 143 -10.01 6.01 -7.28
CA ILE A 143 -10.33 6.20 -5.85
C ILE A 143 -11.11 7.50 -5.67
N VAL A 144 -10.62 8.60 -6.23
CA VAL A 144 -11.30 9.90 -6.14
C VAL A 144 -12.65 9.87 -6.86
N ALA A 145 -12.72 9.28 -8.06
CA ALA A 145 -13.99 9.15 -8.79
C ALA A 145 -15.02 8.32 -8.00
N LEU A 146 -14.58 7.27 -7.29
CA LEU A 146 -15.46 6.39 -6.52
C LEU A 146 -15.95 7.05 -5.21
N MET A 147 -15.07 7.77 -4.50
CA MET A 147 -15.33 8.27 -3.14
C MET A 147 -15.60 9.77 -3.10
N GLY A 148 -15.26 10.51 -4.14
CA GLY A 148 -15.33 11.97 -4.19
C GLY A 148 -14.04 12.67 -3.81
N ASP A 149 -14.04 13.98 -3.94
CA ASP A 149 -12.92 14.86 -3.59
C ASP A 149 -12.90 15.10 -2.07
N LEU A 150 -12.45 14.12 -1.32
CA LEU A 150 -12.35 14.12 0.12
C LEU A 150 -10.89 14.31 0.57
N PRO A 151 -10.63 14.75 1.81
CA PRO A 151 -9.29 14.73 2.39
C PRO A 151 -8.68 13.34 2.29
N ARG A 152 -7.49 13.26 1.71
CA ARG A 152 -6.86 11.99 1.35
C ARG A 152 -5.37 11.99 1.56
N VAL A 153 -4.85 10.81 1.86
CA VAL A 153 -3.43 10.57 2.10
C VAL A 153 -2.98 9.27 1.45
N GLU A 154 -1.75 9.29 0.91
CA GLU A 154 -1.04 8.09 0.45
C GLU A 154 0.09 7.75 1.40
N LEU A 155 0.05 6.55 1.97
CA LEU A 155 1.09 6.01 2.83
C LEU A 155 2.03 5.11 2.01
N PHE A 156 3.32 5.15 2.35
CA PHE A 156 4.41 4.48 1.61
C PHE A 156 4.54 5.04 0.18
N ALA A 157 4.23 6.33 0.05
CA ALA A 157 4.27 7.04 -1.22
C ALA A 157 5.70 7.13 -1.77
N ARG A 158 5.83 7.07 -3.10
CA ARG A 158 7.08 7.24 -3.84
C ARG A 158 7.10 8.52 -4.68
N GLN A 159 6.00 9.23 -4.73
CA GLN A 159 5.82 10.51 -5.40
C GLN A 159 4.75 11.32 -4.66
N SER A 160 4.73 12.62 -4.91
CA SER A 160 3.75 13.54 -4.30
C SER A 160 2.73 13.98 -5.36
N PRO A 161 1.67 13.21 -5.60
CA PRO A 161 0.67 13.55 -6.62
C PRO A 161 -0.17 14.74 -6.16
N PRO A 162 -0.65 15.59 -7.09
CA PRO A 162 -1.50 16.73 -6.75
C PRO A 162 -2.75 16.31 -5.97
N GLY A 163 -3.05 17.06 -4.90
CA GLY A 163 -4.25 16.85 -4.08
C GLY A 163 -4.19 15.64 -3.14
N TRP A 164 -3.03 15.02 -2.96
CA TRP A 164 -2.78 13.98 -1.98
C TRP A 164 -1.75 14.45 -0.96
N GLU A 165 -2.05 14.28 0.31
CA GLU A 165 -1.02 14.26 1.35
C GLU A 165 -0.23 12.96 1.24
N VAL A 166 1.04 12.97 1.62
CA VAL A 166 1.93 11.83 1.43
C VAL A 166 2.80 11.54 2.65
N TRP A 167 3.08 10.26 2.86
CA TRP A 167 4.10 9.78 3.77
C TRP A 167 4.82 8.58 3.15
N GLY A 168 6.16 8.59 3.17
CA GLY A 168 6.97 7.52 2.61
C GLY A 168 8.46 7.85 2.64
N ASN A 169 9.31 6.84 2.40
CA ASN A 169 10.77 7.02 2.45
C ASN A 169 11.35 7.78 1.25
N GLU A 170 10.63 7.81 0.14
CA GLU A 170 11.09 8.40 -1.13
C GLU A 170 10.50 9.80 -1.38
N VAL A 171 9.67 10.30 -0.45
CA VAL A 171 9.02 11.62 -0.52
C VAL A 171 9.27 12.44 0.74
N GLU A 172 9.16 13.75 0.64
CA GLU A 172 9.01 14.61 1.81
C GLU A 172 7.60 14.42 2.36
N SER A 173 7.51 14.04 3.65
CA SER A 173 6.21 13.83 4.30
C SER A 173 5.46 15.11 4.48
N THR A 174 4.20 15.14 4.10
CA THR A 174 3.28 16.25 4.35
C THR A 174 2.45 16.06 5.61
N ILE A 175 2.54 14.87 6.24
CA ILE A 175 1.86 14.56 7.49
C ILE A 175 2.82 14.85 8.66
N PRO A 176 2.51 15.82 9.53
CA PRO A 176 3.30 16.04 10.72
C PRO A 176 3.14 14.87 11.69
N ASP A 177 4.21 14.51 12.40
CA ASP A 177 4.21 13.55 13.52
C ASP A 177 3.65 12.15 13.27
N PHE A 178 3.60 11.69 12.02
CA PHE A 178 3.12 10.34 11.69
C PHE A 178 4.12 9.22 12.05
N GLY A 179 5.12 9.50 12.87
CA GLY A 179 6.19 8.58 13.26
C GLY A 179 7.46 8.83 12.44
N THR A 180 8.57 8.35 12.97
CA THR A 180 9.85 8.42 12.27
C THR A 180 9.74 7.68 10.95
N LYS A 181 10.24 8.29 9.87
CA LYS A 181 10.50 7.59 8.61
C LYS A 181 11.18 6.28 8.96
N CYS A 182 10.75 5.19 8.37
CA CYS A 182 11.40 3.89 8.56
C CYS A 182 12.91 4.08 8.45
N PRO A 183 13.73 3.67 9.45
CA PRO A 183 15.14 4.00 9.46
C PRO A 183 15.78 3.52 8.17
N LYS A 184 16.27 4.45 7.36
CA LYS A 184 17.32 4.16 6.39
C LYS A 184 18.56 3.90 7.24
N ASP A 185 19.07 2.66 7.17
CA ASP A 185 20.38 2.29 7.72
C ASP A 185 20.60 2.55 9.23
N ALA A 186 20.13 1.65 10.07
CA ALA A 186 20.89 1.29 11.25
C ALA A 186 22.00 0.35 10.76
N GLY A 187 23.22 0.91 10.66
CA GLY A 187 24.38 0.28 10.05
C GLY A 187 24.63 -1.14 10.53
N ALA A 188 25.18 -1.92 9.63
CA ALA A 188 25.83 -3.19 9.90
C ALA A 188 26.72 -3.07 11.16
N GLY A 189 26.31 -3.67 12.25
CA GLY A 189 27.03 -3.65 13.51
C GLY A 189 26.70 -4.85 14.35
N LYS A 190 27.60 -5.85 14.26
CA LYS A 190 27.86 -6.97 15.17
C LYS A 190 26.97 -8.22 15.07
N GLU A 191 27.66 -9.24 14.58
CA GLU A 191 27.41 -10.66 14.86
C GLU A 191 26.93 -10.87 16.31
N ALA A 192 25.81 -11.54 16.46
CA ALA A 192 25.43 -12.21 17.69
C ALA A 192 25.54 -13.71 17.44
N ASP A 193 26.27 -14.36 18.35
CA ASP A 193 26.61 -15.79 18.40
C ASP A 193 25.41 -16.72 18.16
N PRO A 194 25.66 -17.91 17.59
CA PRO A 194 24.64 -18.92 17.43
C PRO A 194 24.24 -19.53 18.75
N CYS A 195 22.94 -19.55 19.02
CA CYS A 195 22.35 -20.27 20.14
C CYS A 195 22.58 -21.79 19.95
N PRO A 196 23.06 -22.53 20.95
CA PRO A 196 23.28 -23.97 20.86
C PRO A 196 21.97 -24.75 20.88
N MET A 197 22.01 -25.90 20.19
CA MET A 197 20.99 -26.94 19.93
C MET A 197 19.91 -27.13 21.02
#